data_a87441d06f04f3ce202448b1bd73e928
#
_entry.id   a87441d06f04f3ce202448b1bd73e928
#
_cell.length_a   1.000
_cell.length_b   1.000
_cell.length_c   1.000
_cell.angle_alpha   90.00
_cell.angle_beta   90.00
_cell.angle_gamma   90.00
#
_symmetry.space_group_name_H-M   'P 1'
#
loop_
_entity.id
_entity.type
_entity.pdbx_description
1 polymer ?
#
loop_
_entity_poly.entity_id
_entity_poly.type
_entity_poly.pdbx_seq_one_letter_code
_entity_poly.pdbx_strand_id
1 'polypeptide(L)'
;MMATDFVKNIANKLTAEVAVFPLATFRVIFGALMLFSTIRFWYNGWIEDFYIAPSYFFSYWGLDWIIPYGPTFIYSLFILMALSAVGIMLGLFFRASSLLFFLSFTYIELIDKTTYLNHYYFVSLMAFLLLLTPAHRAFSIDSKLFPRIKSWTVPRWSILALECQIAILYFFAGVAKLNYDWLVNAQPMGLWLKSKADFPILGQLLVMEETAFIFSWAGMLFDICIAFLLFSKKLRPLGYLAVVVFHLLTHFLFPIGVFPWVMIGVTLIFFSADWHERGWRRVYGLCKTVWSSLIRVYTSDSMGNQTVNDKRTTPNYKLSTINYGLLSLLALHFTLQLLVPLRHHLSDDNLYWTENGYRFSWRVMLMEKTGYLEFRVRNIATQKESIVQTGEYFSAFQQRQLVTQPDMILQSANLIAKDYENRGIQVEVYADSFASLNGEKHRPFVNPTVNLASLKIDQKRDWIVQYD
;
A
#
# COMPACT_ATOMS: atom_id res chain seq x y z
N MET A 1 29.10 24.49 15.71
CA MET A 1 29.08 25.35 14.51
C MET A 1 28.83 24.57 13.23
N MET A 2 29.64 23.59 12.82
CA MET A 2 29.40 22.80 11.57
C MET A 2 28.05 22.07 11.51
N ALA A 3 27.59 21.44 12.58
CA ALA A 3 26.30 20.72 12.60
C ALA A 3 25.09 21.65 12.42
N THR A 4 25.13 22.84 13.02
CA THR A 4 24.07 23.86 12.88
C THR A 4 23.99 24.43 11.47
N ASP A 5 25.15 24.63 10.81
CA ASP A 5 25.19 25.12 9.43
C ASP A 5 24.72 24.06 8.43
N PHE A 6 25.03 22.77 8.68
CA PHE A 6 24.57 21.64 7.88
C PHE A 6 23.01 21.51 7.95
N VAL A 7 22.44 21.49 9.16
CA VAL A 7 20.98 21.42 9.35
C VAL A 7 20.28 22.60 8.69
N LYS A 8 20.84 23.81 8.85
CA LYS A 8 20.29 25.03 8.23
C LYS A 8 20.31 24.96 6.69
N ASN A 9 21.38 24.43 6.11
CA ASN A 9 21.51 24.25 4.65
C ASN A 9 20.48 23.24 4.13
N ILE A 10 20.27 22.10 4.82
CA ILE A 10 19.22 21.12 4.47
C ILE A 10 17.84 21.77 4.57
N ALA A 11 17.53 22.45 5.67
CA ALA A 11 16.24 23.14 5.85
C ALA A 11 15.97 24.16 4.74
N ASN A 12 16.97 24.93 4.35
CA ASN A 12 16.86 25.89 3.25
C ASN A 12 16.60 25.19 1.90
N LYS A 13 17.24 24.05 1.62
CA LYS A 13 16.98 23.27 0.40
C LYS A 13 15.58 22.66 0.38
N LEU A 14 15.10 22.19 1.52
CA LEU A 14 13.75 21.60 1.65
C LEU A 14 12.63 22.64 1.53
N THR A 15 12.87 23.86 2.02
CA THR A 15 11.91 24.96 1.95
C THR A 15 12.02 25.81 0.70
N ALA A 16 13.01 25.54 -0.18
CA ALA A 16 13.15 26.22 -1.46
C ALA A 16 11.89 26.08 -2.32
N GLU A 17 11.41 27.17 -2.88
CA GLU A 17 10.22 27.19 -3.74
C GLU A 17 10.53 26.54 -5.11
N VAL A 18 9.69 25.60 -5.50
CA VAL A 18 9.73 24.89 -6.80
C VAL A 18 8.36 24.96 -7.46
N ALA A 19 8.32 24.79 -8.78
CA ALA A 19 7.07 24.87 -9.52
C ALA A 19 6.07 23.77 -9.08
N VAL A 20 4.80 24.13 -8.98
CA VAL A 20 3.70 23.29 -8.45
C VAL A 20 3.26 22.17 -9.40
N PHE A 21 3.59 22.24 -10.69
CA PHE A 21 3.06 21.34 -11.73
C PHE A 21 3.16 19.84 -11.41
N PRO A 22 4.31 19.30 -10.94
CA PRO A 22 4.41 17.89 -10.59
C PRO A 22 3.41 17.49 -9.50
N LEU A 23 3.29 18.31 -8.47
CA LEU A 23 2.40 18.06 -7.33
C LEU A 23 0.91 18.18 -7.72
N ALA A 24 0.55 19.13 -8.57
CA ALA A 24 -0.81 19.25 -9.09
C ALA A 24 -1.19 18.06 -9.97
N THR A 25 -0.28 17.60 -10.83
CA THR A 25 -0.49 16.40 -11.64
C THR A 25 -0.65 15.16 -10.77
N PHE A 26 0.22 14.98 -9.76
CA PHE A 26 0.12 13.88 -8.82
C PHE A 26 -1.25 13.86 -8.13
N ARG A 27 -1.73 14.99 -7.62
CA ARG A 27 -3.03 15.12 -6.97
C ARG A 27 -4.17 14.66 -7.86
N VAL A 28 -4.18 15.09 -9.13
CA VAL A 28 -5.24 14.74 -10.09
C VAL A 28 -5.20 13.24 -10.40
N ILE A 29 -4.03 12.70 -10.70
CA ILE A 29 -3.85 11.29 -11.02
C ILE A 29 -4.21 10.42 -9.81
N PHE A 30 -3.72 10.75 -8.62
CA PHE A 30 -4.02 10.02 -7.40
C PHE A 30 -5.52 9.99 -7.12
N GLY A 31 -6.19 11.15 -7.16
CA GLY A 31 -7.64 11.22 -6.95
C GLY A 31 -8.42 10.42 -7.98
N ALA A 32 -8.06 10.49 -9.27
CA ALA A 32 -8.71 9.73 -10.34
C ALA A 32 -8.54 8.21 -10.16
N LEU A 33 -7.32 7.75 -9.83
CA LEU A 33 -7.05 6.33 -9.60
C LEU A 33 -7.77 5.80 -8.37
N MET A 34 -7.85 6.60 -7.29
CA MET A 34 -8.57 6.21 -6.08
C MET A 34 -10.07 6.15 -6.31
N LEU A 35 -10.63 7.09 -7.05
CA LEU A 35 -12.03 7.05 -7.47
C LEU A 35 -12.33 5.80 -8.30
N PHE A 36 -11.50 5.53 -9.31
CA PHE A 36 -11.62 4.32 -10.13
C PHE A 36 -11.52 3.04 -9.30
N SER A 37 -10.55 2.97 -8.38
CA SER A 37 -10.39 1.83 -7.48
C SER A 37 -11.61 1.60 -6.59
N THR A 38 -12.19 2.67 -6.05
CA THR A 38 -13.39 2.62 -5.20
C THR A 38 -14.61 2.13 -5.99
N ILE A 39 -14.83 2.69 -7.20
CA ILE A 39 -15.92 2.28 -8.08
C ILE A 39 -15.77 0.80 -8.49
N ARG A 40 -14.55 0.39 -8.86
CA ARG A 40 -14.25 -1.00 -9.22
C ARG A 40 -14.52 -1.95 -8.05
N PHE A 41 -14.13 -1.58 -6.84
CA PHE A 41 -14.37 -2.37 -5.63
C PHE A 41 -15.87 -2.58 -5.39
N TRP A 42 -16.65 -1.52 -5.55
CA TRP A 42 -18.11 -1.57 -5.48
C TRP A 42 -18.71 -2.43 -6.58
N TYR A 43 -18.32 -2.19 -7.83
CA TYR A 43 -18.83 -2.91 -8.99
C TYR A 43 -18.62 -4.42 -8.93
N ASN A 44 -17.50 -4.86 -8.34
CA ASN A 44 -17.17 -6.27 -8.16
C ASN A 44 -17.92 -6.95 -6.97
N GLY A 45 -18.75 -6.23 -6.22
CA GLY A 45 -19.44 -6.77 -5.04
C GLY A 45 -18.53 -6.98 -3.81
N TRP A 46 -17.28 -6.52 -3.84
CA TRP A 46 -16.30 -6.80 -2.81
C TRP A 46 -16.60 -6.10 -1.47
N ILE A 47 -17.43 -5.06 -1.46
CA ILE A 47 -17.91 -4.45 -0.21
C ILE A 47 -18.71 -5.47 0.59
N GLU A 48 -19.62 -6.17 -0.09
CA GLU A 48 -20.45 -7.22 0.50
C GLU A 48 -19.59 -8.39 0.96
N ASP A 49 -18.74 -8.92 0.04
CA ASP A 49 -17.96 -10.13 0.27
C ASP A 49 -16.95 -10.01 1.41
N PHE A 50 -16.33 -8.83 1.58
CA PHE A 50 -15.21 -8.67 2.51
C PHE A 50 -15.57 -7.92 3.79
N TYR A 51 -16.64 -7.11 3.84
CA TYR A 51 -16.91 -6.26 4.99
C TYR A 51 -18.34 -6.38 5.55
N ILE A 52 -19.25 -7.08 4.85
CA ILE A 52 -20.65 -7.23 5.30
C ILE A 52 -20.97 -8.69 5.57
N ALA A 53 -20.67 -9.59 4.63
CA ALA A 53 -20.98 -11.01 4.77
C ALA A 53 -20.19 -11.74 5.88
N PRO A 54 -18.89 -11.43 6.17
CA PRO A 54 -18.16 -12.10 7.23
C PRO A 54 -18.78 -11.82 8.61
N SER A 55 -18.89 -12.87 9.43
CA SER A 55 -19.36 -12.78 10.82
C SER A 55 -18.26 -12.42 11.81
N TYR A 56 -17.00 -12.58 11.40
CA TYR A 56 -15.81 -12.29 12.20
C TYR A 56 -14.76 -11.54 11.37
N PHE A 57 -13.98 -10.68 12.03
CA PHE A 57 -12.92 -9.88 11.43
C PHE A 57 -11.63 -10.03 12.24
N PHE A 58 -10.53 -10.32 11.57
CA PHE A 58 -9.21 -10.49 12.19
C PHE A 58 -8.59 -9.14 12.49
N SER A 59 -8.69 -8.69 13.73
CA SER A 59 -8.17 -7.38 14.17
C SER A 59 -6.65 -7.34 14.22
N TYR A 60 -6.08 -6.16 13.99
CA TYR A 60 -4.68 -5.89 14.29
C TYR A 60 -4.48 -5.68 15.79
N TRP A 61 -3.31 -6.06 16.28
CA TRP A 61 -2.96 -5.91 17.69
C TRP A 61 -3.12 -4.47 18.17
N GLY A 62 -3.89 -4.27 19.25
CA GLY A 62 -4.19 -2.96 19.80
C GLY A 62 -5.23 -2.13 19.03
N LEU A 63 -5.80 -2.67 17.94
CA LEU A 63 -6.81 -2.01 17.11
C LEU A 63 -8.16 -2.76 17.09
N ASP A 64 -8.47 -3.52 18.15
CA ASP A 64 -9.70 -4.32 18.25
C ASP A 64 -10.99 -3.47 18.23
N TRP A 65 -10.87 -2.16 18.40
CA TRP A 65 -11.97 -1.20 18.30
C TRP A 65 -12.32 -0.81 16.86
N ILE A 66 -11.49 -1.17 15.86
CA ILE A 66 -11.76 -0.94 14.45
C ILE A 66 -12.60 -2.11 13.93
N ILE A 67 -13.92 -1.91 13.88
CA ILE A 67 -14.90 -2.93 13.48
C ILE A 67 -15.87 -2.36 12.44
N PRO A 68 -16.48 -3.20 11.60
CA PRO A 68 -17.56 -2.76 10.71
C PRO A 68 -18.86 -2.61 11.50
N TYR A 69 -19.26 -1.38 11.80
CA TYR A 69 -20.51 -1.09 12.56
C TYR A 69 -21.78 -1.34 11.74
N GLY A 70 -21.77 -2.35 10.88
CA GLY A 70 -22.88 -2.78 10.05
C GLY A 70 -22.87 -2.22 8.61
N PRO A 71 -23.76 -2.72 7.75
CA PRO A 71 -23.74 -2.41 6.31
C PRO A 71 -23.83 -0.93 5.98
N THR A 72 -24.74 -0.20 6.66
CA THR A 72 -24.92 1.25 6.42
C THR A 72 -23.63 2.04 6.69
N PHE A 73 -22.91 1.70 7.77
CA PHE A 73 -21.65 2.34 8.10
C PHE A 73 -20.59 2.08 7.03
N ILE A 74 -20.44 0.84 6.59
CA ILE A 74 -19.46 0.45 5.57
C ILE A 74 -19.77 1.14 4.23
N TYR A 75 -21.01 1.09 3.74
CA TYR A 75 -21.39 1.79 2.52
C TYR A 75 -21.17 3.31 2.63
N SER A 76 -21.45 3.91 3.80
CA SER A 76 -21.19 5.33 4.04
C SER A 76 -19.70 5.68 3.94
N LEU A 77 -18.81 4.81 4.45
CA LEU A 77 -17.36 5.00 4.31
C LEU A 77 -16.91 4.93 2.85
N PHE A 78 -17.42 3.98 2.05
CA PHE A 78 -17.09 3.88 0.63
C PHE A 78 -17.61 5.07 -0.18
N ILE A 79 -18.83 5.58 0.12
CA ILE A 79 -19.36 6.81 -0.48
C ILE A 79 -18.47 8.00 -0.12
N LEU A 80 -18.12 8.15 1.17
CA LEU A 80 -17.25 9.23 1.66
C LEU A 80 -15.89 9.16 0.97
N MET A 81 -15.32 7.98 0.83
CA MET A 81 -14.05 7.75 0.14
C MET A 81 -14.12 8.15 -1.34
N ALA A 82 -15.19 7.77 -2.05
CA ALA A 82 -15.41 8.14 -3.46
C ALA A 82 -15.55 9.66 -3.63
N LEU A 83 -16.41 10.31 -2.83
CA LEU A 83 -16.59 11.76 -2.84
C LEU A 83 -15.30 12.50 -2.50
N SER A 84 -14.55 12.00 -1.53
CA SER A 84 -13.25 12.54 -1.14
C SER A 84 -12.21 12.39 -2.25
N ALA A 85 -12.19 11.26 -2.97
CA ALA A 85 -11.32 11.07 -4.12
C ALA A 85 -11.63 12.07 -5.26
N VAL A 86 -12.91 12.34 -5.52
CA VAL A 86 -13.34 13.43 -6.45
C VAL A 86 -12.85 14.79 -5.92
N GLY A 87 -13.03 15.07 -4.64
CA GLY A 87 -12.56 16.31 -4.02
C GLY A 87 -11.03 16.48 -4.15
N ILE A 88 -10.25 15.43 -3.94
CA ILE A 88 -8.79 15.42 -4.18
C ILE A 88 -8.50 15.70 -5.66
N MET A 89 -9.12 14.96 -6.58
CA MET A 89 -8.91 15.09 -8.02
C MET A 89 -9.14 16.53 -8.49
N LEU A 90 -10.26 17.12 -8.11
CA LEU A 90 -10.64 18.48 -8.48
C LEU A 90 -9.95 19.56 -7.65
N GLY A 91 -9.35 19.20 -6.50
CA GLY A 91 -8.84 20.13 -5.51
C GLY A 91 -9.95 20.98 -4.92
N LEU A 92 -11.08 20.36 -4.61
CA LEU A 92 -12.24 20.98 -3.96
C LEU A 92 -12.20 20.64 -2.47
N PHE A 93 -12.19 21.66 -1.62
CA PHE A 93 -11.98 21.50 -0.17
C PHE A 93 -10.85 20.50 0.11
N PHE A 94 -9.74 20.68 -0.59
CA PHE A 94 -8.66 19.71 -0.71
C PHE A 94 -8.18 19.16 0.63
N ARG A 95 -8.01 20.00 1.65
CA ARG A 95 -7.55 19.56 2.99
C ARG A 95 -8.56 18.60 3.64
N ALA A 96 -9.84 18.97 3.61
CA ALA A 96 -10.90 18.13 4.16
C ALA A 96 -11.05 16.84 3.34
N SER A 97 -11.08 16.93 2.01
CA SER A 97 -11.16 15.76 1.12
C SER A 97 -9.98 14.80 1.33
N SER A 98 -8.75 15.32 1.45
CA SER A 98 -7.58 14.48 1.70
C SER A 98 -7.61 13.82 3.08
N LEU A 99 -8.06 14.53 4.11
CA LEU A 99 -8.21 13.98 5.46
C LEU A 99 -9.28 12.89 5.50
N LEU A 100 -10.45 13.17 4.93
CA LEU A 100 -11.56 12.21 4.92
C LEU A 100 -11.22 10.96 4.11
N PHE A 101 -10.53 11.13 2.97
CA PHE A 101 -10.03 9.99 2.19
C PHE A 101 -9.04 9.16 3.00
N PHE A 102 -8.02 9.80 3.59
CA PHE A 102 -7.01 9.12 4.40
C PHE A 102 -7.65 8.34 5.54
N LEU A 103 -8.55 8.95 6.30
CA LEU A 103 -9.20 8.31 7.45
C LEU A 103 -10.11 7.16 7.01
N SER A 104 -10.98 7.36 6.00
CA SER A 104 -11.91 6.33 5.55
C SER A 104 -11.19 5.15 4.90
N PHE A 105 -10.18 5.43 4.05
CA PHE A 105 -9.39 4.37 3.40
C PHE A 105 -8.60 3.56 4.41
N THR A 106 -7.87 4.23 5.33
CA THR A 106 -7.08 3.56 6.35
C THR A 106 -7.97 2.79 7.35
N TYR A 107 -9.14 3.32 7.69
CA TYR A 107 -10.09 2.59 8.52
C TYR A 107 -10.53 1.27 7.88
N ILE A 108 -10.92 1.31 6.58
CA ILE A 108 -11.34 0.13 5.82
C ILE A 108 -10.19 -0.90 5.74
N GLU A 109 -8.95 -0.45 5.49
CA GLU A 109 -7.77 -1.32 5.44
C GLU A 109 -7.52 -2.06 6.78
N LEU A 110 -7.81 -1.40 7.90
CA LEU A 110 -7.51 -1.93 9.23
C LEU A 110 -8.64 -2.78 9.85
N ILE A 111 -9.79 -2.94 9.19
CA ILE A 111 -10.90 -3.76 9.70
C ILE A 111 -10.52 -5.24 9.76
N ASP A 112 -9.88 -5.77 8.70
CA ASP A 112 -9.60 -7.21 8.61
C ASP A 112 -8.20 -7.46 8.03
N LYS A 113 -7.36 -8.19 8.76
CA LYS A 113 -6.03 -8.60 8.31
C LYS A 113 -6.04 -9.45 7.04
N THR A 114 -7.13 -10.18 6.77
CA THR A 114 -7.24 -11.05 5.59
C THR A 114 -7.22 -10.26 4.29
N THR A 115 -7.66 -9.00 4.34
CA THR A 115 -7.68 -8.09 3.20
C THR A 115 -6.41 -7.24 3.07
N TYR A 116 -5.42 -7.43 3.97
CA TYR A 116 -4.18 -6.65 3.95
C TYR A 116 -3.41 -6.82 2.64
N LEU A 117 -3.05 -5.69 2.04
CA LEU A 117 -2.17 -5.64 0.88
C LEU A 117 -1.14 -4.50 1.05
N ASN A 118 0.13 -4.77 0.72
CA ASN A 118 1.17 -3.73 0.78
C ASN A 118 0.83 -2.49 -0.05
N HIS A 119 0.08 -2.64 -1.13
CA HIS A 119 -0.34 -1.51 -1.95
C HIS A 119 -1.47 -0.67 -1.32
N TYR A 120 -2.31 -1.24 -0.46
CA TYR A 120 -3.26 -0.46 0.33
C TYR A 120 -2.53 0.35 1.40
N TYR A 121 -1.57 -0.27 2.09
CA TYR A 121 -0.68 0.45 2.99
C TYR A 121 0.05 1.61 2.29
N PHE A 122 0.56 1.38 1.06
CA PHE A 122 1.16 2.45 0.25
C PHE A 122 0.18 3.59 -0.04
N VAL A 123 -1.06 3.29 -0.42
CA VAL A 123 -2.09 4.30 -0.69
C VAL A 123 -2.40 5.13 0.55
N SER A 124 -2.54 4.50 1.73
CA SER A 124 -2.73 5.18 3.02
C SER A 124 -1.59 6.17 3.31
N LEU A 125 -0.34 5.76 3.11
CA LEU A 125 0.83 6.62 3.32
C LEU A 125 0.89 7.78 2.30
N MET A 126 0.58 7.50 1.03
CA MET A 126 0.54 8.56 0.01
C MET A 126 -0.59 9.55 0.26
N ALA A 127 -1.75 9.10 0.72
CA ALA A 127 -2.86 9.97 1.12
C ALA A 127 -2.48 10.84 2.33
N PHE A 128 -1.81 10.25 3.33
CA PHE A 128 -1.27 10.98 4.48
C PHE A 128 -0.27 12.06 4.05
N LEU A 129 0.72 11.72 3.24
CA LEU A 129 1.70 12.69 2.76
C LEU A 129 1.04 13.77 1.90
N LEU A 130 0.13 13.39 1.00
CA LEU A 130 -0.59 14.33 0.15
C LEU A 130 -1.41 15.33 0.97
N LEU A 131 -2.08 14.88 2.05
CA LEU A 131 -2.78 15.74 3.00
C LEU A 131 -1.89 16.86 3.55
N LEU A 132 -0.60 16.60 3.80
CA LEU A 132 0.34 17.58 4.34
C LEU A 132 0.79 18.60 3.28
N THR A 133 0.71 18.25 1.98
CA THR A 133 1.22 19.08 0.89
C THR A 133 0.27 20.22 0.49
N PRO A 134 0.76 21.33 -0.07
CA PRO A 134 -0.07 22.39 -0.63
C PRO A 134 -0.49 22.11 -2.09
N ALA A 135 -0.95 20.88 -2.42
CA ALA A 135 -1.24 20.46 -3.78
C ALA A 135 -2.44 21.17 -4.44
N HIS A 136 -3.22 21.94 -3.67
CA HIS A 136 -4.38 22.69 -4.13
C HIS A 136 -4.06 24.14 -4.51
N ARG A 137 -2.79 24.59 -4.47
CA ARG A 137 -2.41 25.95 -4.82
C ARG A 137 -2.64 26.30 -6.30
N ALA A 138 -2.63 25.31 -7.19
CA ALA A 138 -2.87 25.50 -8.62
C ALA A 138 -3.70 24.36 -9.20
N PHE A 139 -4.34 24.59 -10.36
CA PHE A 139 -5.18 23.62 -11.07
C PHE A 139 -6.24 22.97 -10.18
N SER A 140 -6.83 23.76 -9.28
CA SER A 140 -7.81 23.31 -8.29
C SER A 140 -9.00 24.26 -8.23
N ILE A 141 -10.14 23.74 -7.80
CA ILE A 141 -11.32 24.57 -7.52
C ILE A 141 -11.01 25.52 -6.35
N ASP A 142 -10.32 25.04 -5.31
CA ASP A 142 -9.93 25.88 -4.17
C ASP A 142 -9.14 27.13 -4.59
N SER A 143 -8.19 26.97 -5.54
CA SER A 143 -7.41 28.12 -6.02
C SER A 143 -8.23 29.15 -6.80
N LYS A 144 -9.41 28.75 -7.30
CA LYS A 144 -10.38 29.65 -7.95
C LYS A 144 -11.31 30.29 -6.92
N LEU A 145 -11.82 29.51 -5.96
CA LEU A 145 -12.70 29.98 -4.91
C LEU A 145 -11.99 30.90 -3.91
N PHE A 146 -10.73 30.59 -3.62
CA PHE A 146 -9.90 31.30 -2.66
C PHE A 146 -8.61 31.83 -3.32
N PRO A 147 -8.65 32.92 -4.08
CA PRO A 147 -7.49 33.45 -4.83
C PRO A 147 -6.23 33.69 -3.96
N ARG A 148 -6.39 33.90 -2.66
CA ARG A 148 -5.29 34.13 -1.71
C ARG A 148 -4.36 32.94 -1.56
N ILE A 149 -4.84 31.70 -1.82
CA ILE A 149 -4.02 30.50 -1.73
C ILE A 149 -3.32 30.17 -3.03
N LYS A 150 -3.70 30.83 -4.15
CA LYS A 150 -3.17 30.56 -5.48
C LYS A 150 -1.68 30.84 -5.52
N SER A 151 -0.89 29.85 -5.89
CA SER A 151 0.56 29.99 -6.11
C SER A 151 1.01 29.01 -7.17
N TRP A 152 1.96 29.43 -7.99
CA TRP A 152 2.61 28.60 -8.98
C TRP A 152 3.84 27.87 -8.42
N THR A 153 4.13 28.09 -7.14
CA THR A 153 5.24 27.45 -6.45
C THR A 153 4.78 26.78 -5.15
N VAL A 154 5.54 25.76 -4.77
CA VAL A 154 5.38 24.99 -3.53
C VAL A 154 6.75 24.70 -2.92
N PRO A 155 6.86 24.50 -1.60
CA PRO A 155 8.12 24.09 -0.99
C PRO A 155 8.59 22.73 -1.53
N ARG A 156 9.89 22.61 -1.83
CA ARG A 156 10.50 21.40 -2.41
C ARG A 156 10.21 20.14 -1.60
N TRP A 157 10.14 20.23 -0.26
CA TRP A 157 9.84 19.09 0.60
C TRP A 157 8.52 18.39 0.22
N SER A 158 7.52 19.14 -0.27
CA SER A 158 6.20 18.58 -0.60
C SER A 158 6.22 17.61 -1.78
N ILE A 159 7.13 17.82 -2.73
CA ILE A 159 7.37 16.89 -3.85
C ILE A 159 8.32 15.78 -3.38
N LEU A 160 9.42 16.16 -2.71
CA LEU A 160 10.44 15.24 -2.25
C LEU A 160 9.89 14.16 -1.30
N ALA A 161 8.94 14.51 -0.42
CA ALA A 161 8.32 13.54 0.48
C ALA A 161 7.61 12.42 -0.27
N LEU A 162 6.88 12.73 -1.34
CA LEU A 162 6.22 11.75 -2.19
C LEU A 162 7.24 10.93 -3.00
N GLU A 163 8.27 11.58 -3.57
CA GLU A 163 9.38 10.92 -4.27
C GLU A 163 10.11 9.93 -3.35
N CYS A 164 10.42 10.34 -2.10
CA CYS A 164 11.10 9.47 -1.13
C CYS A 164 10.23 8.28 -0.70
N GLN A 165 8.92 8.46 -0.51
CA GLN A 165 8.04 7.35 -0.14
C GLN A 165 7.97 6.29 -1.25
N ILE A 166 7.91 6.71 -2.51
CA ILE A 166 7.98 5.79 -3.67
C ILE A 166 9.33 5.07 -3.70
N ALA A 167 10.42 5.80 -3.48
CA ALA A 167 11.77 5.24 -3.47
C ALA A 167 11.97 4.20 -2.34
N ILE A 168 11.45 4.47 -1.15
CA ILE A 168 11.50 3.55 0.00
C ILE A 168 10.75 2.25 -0.31
N LEU A 169 9.55 2.34 -0.90
CA LEU A 169 8.79 1.17 -1.30
C LEU A 169 9.62 0.27 -2.24
N TYR A 170 10.12 0.82 -3.35
CA TYR A 170 10.91 0.06 -4.30
C TYR A 170 12.17 -0.52 -3.67
N PHE A 171 12.93 0.30 -2.95
CA PHE A 171 14.18 -0.12 -2.34
C PHE A 171 13.97 -1.31 -1.38
N PHE A 172 13.03 -1.22 -0.45
CA PHE A 172 12.76 -2.32 0.48
C PHE A 172 12.12 -3.53 -0.20
N ALA A 173 11.30 -3.34 -1.23
CA ALA A 173 10.80 -4.46 -2.04
C ALA A 173 11.94 -5.21 -2.74
N GLY A 174 12.97 -4.49 -3.20
CA GLY A 174 14.18 -5.08 -3.76
C GLY A 174 15.06 -5.76 -2.72
N VAL A 175 15.33 -5.09 -1.59
CA VAL A 175 16.12 -5.66 -0.48
C VAL A 175 15.47 -6.95 0.05
N ALA A 176 14.13 -6.98 0.15
CA ALA A 176 13.42 -8.18 0.58
C ALA A 176 13.59 -9.38 -0.38
N LYS A 177 13.93 -9.12 -1.64
CA LYS A 177 14.25 -10.16 -2.65
C LYS A 177 15.69 -10.68 -2.57
N LEU A 178 16.55 -10.11 -1.72
CA LEU A 178 17.90 -10.60 -1.46
C LEU A 178 17.85 -11.80 -0.49
N ASN A 179 17.25 -12.88 -0.92
CA ASN A 179 17.16 -14.11 -0.16
C ASN A 179 17.46 -15.33 -1.06
N TYR A 180 17.77 -16.45 -0.44
CA TYR A 180 18.21 -17.66 -1.13
C TYR A 180 17.13 -18.19 -2.08
N ASP A 181 15.89 -18.31 -1.63
CA ASP A 181 14.81 -18.85 -2.46
C ASP A 181 14.59 -18.02 -3.72
N TRP A 182 14.61 -16.69 -3.58
CA TRP A 182 14.38 -15.80 -4.71
C TRP A 182 15.52 -15.81 -5.72
N LEU A 183 16.78 -15.78 -5.27
CA LEU A 183 17.93 -15.60 -6.15
C LEU A 183 18.56 -16.93 -6.62
N VAL A 184 18.55 -17.96 -5.77
CA VAL A 184 19.22 -19.23 -6.05
C VAL A 184 18.24 -20.31 -6.53
N ASN A 185 17.03 -20.34 -5.96
CA ASN A 185 16.00 -21.30 -6.35
C ASN A 185 14.99 -20.71 -7.35
N ALA A 186 15.05 -19.39 -7.64
CA ALA A 186 14.06 -18.65 -8.42
C ALA A 186 12.59 -18.92 -7.96
N GLN A 187 12.39 -19.07 -6.64
CA GLN A 187 11.09 -19.33 -6.05
C GLN A 187 10.60 -18.12 -5.25
N PRO A 188 9.32 -17.86 -5.27
CA PRO A 188 8.21 -18.60 -5.91
C PRO A 188 7.97 -18.28 -7.39
N MET A 189 8.86 -17.52 -8.05
CA MET A 189 8.67 -17.08 -9.44
C MET A 189 8.46 -18.28 -10.38
N GLY A 190 9.23 -19.35 -10.21
CA GLY A 190 9.08 -20.57 -11.00
C GLY A 190 7.70 -21.22 -10.86
N LEU A 191 7.13 -21.26 -9.65
CA LEU A 191 5.76 -21.75 -9.43
C LEU A 191 4.73 -20.88 -10.15
N TRP A 192 4.83 -19.57 -9.98
CA TRP A 192 3.87 -18.62 -10.56
C TRP A 192 3.90 -18.60 -12.08
N LEU A 193 5.09 -18.66 -12.70
CA LEU A 193 5.21 -18.68 -14.14
C LEU A 193 4.75 -20.02 -14.74
N LYS A 194 5.02 -21.15 -14.09
CA LYS A 194 4.50 -22.48 -14.50
C LYS A 194 2.97 -22.51 -14.54
N SER A 195 2.29 -21.78 -13.65
CA SER A 195 0.82 -21.67 -13.67
C SER A 195 0.29 -20.88 -14.87
N LYS A 196 1.16 -20.28 -15.69
CA LYS A 196 0.84 -19.49 -16.89
C LYS A 196 1.19 -20.22 -18.20
N ALA A 197 1.29 -21.55 -18.19
CA ALA A 197 1.58 -22.34 -19.37
C ALA A 197 0.64 -22.05 -20.56
N ASP A 198 -0.62 -21.72 -20.28
CA ASP A 198 -1.65 -21.39 -21.27
C ASP A 198 -1.64 -19.92 -21.71
N PHE A 199 -0.67 -19.12 -21.25
CA PHE A 199 -0.60 -17.70 -21.63
C PHE A 199 -0.33 -17.57 -23.14
N PRO A 200 -1.13 -16.77 -23.88
CA PRO A 200 -1.02 -16.70 -25.34
C PRO A 200 0.40 -16.33 -25.78
N ILE A 201 0.95 -17.08 -26.76
CA ILE A 201 2.26 -16.88 -27.40
C ILE A 201 3.44 -17.17 -26.46
N LEU A 202 3.40 -16.70 -25.21
CA LEU A 202 4.54 -16.73 -24.27
C LEU A 202 4.49 -17.92 -23.30
N GLY A 203 3.41 -18.69 -23.22
CA GLY A 203 3.21 -19.73 -22.21
C GLY A 203 4.36 -20.74 -22.16
N GLN A 204 4.83 -21.22 -23.32
CA GLN A 204 5.96 -22.17 -23.41
C GLN A 204 7.28 -21.56 -22.88
N LEU A 205 7.51 -20.27 -23.10
CA LEU A 205 8.67 -19.56 -22.57
C LEU A 205 8.57 -19.37 -21.06
N LEU A 206 7.36 -19.09 -20.55
CA LEU A 206 7.14 -18.82 -19.11
C LEU A 206 7.37 -20.06 -18.23
N VAL A 207 7.20 -21.29 -18.75
CA VAL A 207 7.41 -22.51 -17.97
C VAL A 207 8.89 -22.95 -17.90
N MET A 208 9.78 -22.31 -18.65
CA MET A 208 11.21 -22.60 -18.62
C MET A 208 11.84 -22.14 -17.29
N GLU A 209 12.77 -22.91 -16.77
CA GLU A 209 13.47 -22.56 -15.52
C GLU A 209 14.30 -21.29 -15.67
N GLU A 210 14.97 -21.13 -16.80
CA GLU A 210 15.76 -19.93 -17.11
C GLU A 210 14.93 -18.67 -17.07
N THR A 211 13.68 -18.74 -17.51
CA THR A 211 12.75 -17.60 -17.46
C THR A 211 12.44 -17.22 -16.00
N ALA A 212 12.26 -18.21 -15.12
CA ALA A 212 12.04 -17.93 -13.69
C ALA A 212 13.24 -17.20 -13.06
N PHE A 213 14.48 -17.63 -13.38
CA PHE A 213 15.70 -16.96 -12.94
C PHE A 213 15.80 -15.53 -13.49
N ILE A 214 15.55 -15.35 -14.79
CA ILE A 214 15.57 -14.02 -15.41
C ILE A 214 14.57 -13.07 -14.73
N PHE A 215 13.34 -13.52 -14.47
CA PHE A 215 12.31 -12.71 -13.81
C PHE A 215 12.66 -12.42 -12.35
N SER A 216 13.22 -13.39 -11.62
CA SER A 216 13.64 -13.22 -10.23
C SER A 216 14.74 -12.16 -10.11
N TRP A 217 15.82 -12.30 -10.89
CA TRP A 217 16.94 -11.36 -10.89
C TRP A 217 16.55 -9.98 -11.44
N ALA A 218 15.81 -9.95 -12.56
CA ALA A 218 15.34 -8.69 -13.13
C ALA A 218 14.41 -7.93 -12.18
N GLY A 219 13.50 -8.63 -11.48
CA GLY A 219 12.61 -8.04 -10.51
C GLY A 219 13.36 -7.46 -9.30
N MET A 220 14.35 -8.17 -8.78
CA MET A 220 15.20 -7.68 -7.67
C MET A 220 16.02 -6.47 -8.11
N LEU A 221 16.72 -6.54 -9.26
CA LEU A 221 17.53 -5.44 -9.78
C LEU A 221 16.68 -4.21 -10.11
N PHE A 222 15.50 -4.43 -10.72
CA PHE A 222 14.56 -3.35 -10.97
C PHE A 222 14.20 -2.63 -9.67
N ASP A 223 13.73 -3.34 -8.67
CA ASP A 223 13.28 -2.73 -7.42
C ASP A 223 14.42 -1.99 -6.68
N ILE A 224 15.63 -2.53 -6.65
CA ILE A 224 16.79 -1.87 -6.01
C ILE A 224 17.23 -0.63 -6.78
N CYS A 225 17.28 -0.70 -8.12
CA CYS A 225 17.92 0.33 -8.93
C CYS A 225 16.97 1.43 -9.38
N ILE A 226 15.66 1.16 -9.44
CA ILE A 226 14.72 2.05 -10.12
C ILE A 226 14.62 3.43 -9.48
N ALA A 227 14.70 3.52 -8.15
CA ALA A 227 14.69 4.78 -7.44
C ALA A 227 15.86 5.67 -7.86
N PHE A 228 17.07 5.12 -8.01
CA PHE A 228 18.25 5.86 -8.43
C PHE A 228 18.12 6.35 -9.88
N LEU A 229 17.53 5.54 -10.76
CA LEU A 229 17.27 5.94 -12.16
C LEU A 229 16.27 7.10 -12.21
N LEU A 230 15.22 7.05 -11.40
CA LEU A 230 14.18 8.09 -11.35
C LEU A 230 14.69 9.42 -10.79
N PHE A 231 15.56 9.41 -9.79
CA PHE A 231 16.18 10.63 -9.26
C PHE A 231 17.18 11.25 -10.26
N SER A 232 17.80 10.45 -11.10
CA SER A 232 18.74 10.94 -12.12
C SER A 232 18.01 11.62 -13.27
N LYS A 233 18.25 12.92 -13.48
CA LYS A 233 17.62 13.68 -14.59
C LYS A 233 17.88 13.07 -15.96
N LYS A 234 19.07 12.48 -16.18
CA LYS A 234 19.48 11.88 -17.46
C LYS A 234 18.85 10.50 -17.68
N LEU A 235 18.78 9.67 -16.63
CA LEU A 235 18.33 8.27 -16.71
C LEU A 235 16.83 8.12 -16.45
N ARG A 236 16.17 9.15 -15.95
CA ARG A 236 14.73 9.14 -15.63
C ARG A 236 13.81 8.64 -16.74
N PRO A 237 13.96 9.05 -18.01
CA PRO A 237 13.10 8.53 -19.08
C PRO A 237 13.24 7.01 -19.23
N LEU A 238 14.47 6.48 -19.16
CA LEU A 238 14.73 5.04 -19.18
C LEU A 238 14.15 4.36 -17.94
N GLY A 239 14.37 4.95 -16.75
CA GLY A 239 13.77 4.45 -15.50
C GLY A 239 12.25 4.41 -15.58
N TYR A 240 11.60 5.45 -16.09
CA TYR A 240 10.15 5.45 -16.23
C TYR A 240 9.65 4.43 -17.26
N LEU A 241 10.37 4.24 -18.38
CA LEU A 241 10.06 3.16 -19.31
C LEU A 241 10.13 1.80 -18.62
N ALA A 242 11.16 1.57 -17.80
CA ALA A 242 11.27 0.34 -17.02
C ALA A 242 10.10 0.18 -16.03
N VAL A 243 9.66 1.26 -15.36
CA VAL A 243 8.46 1.25 -14.52
C VAL A 243 7.23 0.81 -15.31
N VAL A 244 7.01 1.40 -16.48
CA VAL A 244 5.84 1.05 -17.32
C VAL A 244 5.90 -0.40 -17.76
N VAL A 245 7.03 -0.86 -18.27
CA VAL A 245 7.21 -2.25 -18.75
C VAL A 245 7.02 -3.23 -17.58
N PHE A 246 7.67 -3.00 -16.45
CA PHE A 246 7.58 -3.87 -15.28
C PHE A 246 6.13 -3.98 -14.76
N HIS A 247 5.44 -2.85 -14.60
CA HIS A 247 4.08 -2.86 -14.08
C HIS A 247 3.05 -3.38 -15.09
N LEU A 248 3.25 -3.20 -16.38
CA LEU A 248 2.42 -3.85 -17.41
C LEU A 248 2.63 -5.37 -17.40
N LEU A 249 3.88 -5.85 -17.35
CA LEU A 249 4.16 -7.30 -17.23
C LEU A 249 3.49 -7.89 -15.98
N THR A 250 3.65 -7.24 -14.84
CA THR A 250 3.02 -7.70 -13.60
C THR A 250 1.50 -7.67 -13.66
N HIS A 251 0.90 -6.69 -14.34
CA HIS A 251 -0.55 -6.61 -14.54
C HIS A 251 -1.09 -7.79 -15.36
N PHE A 252 -0.39 -8.17 -16.43
CA PHE A 252 -0.83 -9.28 -17.30
C PHE A 252 -0.54 -10.65 -16.71
N LEU A 253 0.56 -10.81 -16.00
CA LEU A 253 0.97 -12.11 -15.45
C LEU A 253 0.30 -12.41 -14.09
N PHE A 254 -0.01 -11.39 -13.29
CA PHE A 254 -0.47 -11.56 -11.91
C PHE A 254 -1.74 -10.78 -11.63
N PRO A 255 -2.67 -11.30 -10.80
CA PRO A 255 -3.92 -10.62 -10.46
C PRO A 255 -3.72 -9.52 -9.38
N ILE A 256 -2.83 -8.54 -9.63
CA ILE A 256 -2.44 -7.49 -8.67
C ILE A 256 -3.45 -6.32 -8.62
N GLY A 257 -4.50 -6.36 -9.42
CA GLY A 257 -5.55 -5.34 -9.42
C GLY A 257 -5.10 -3.99 -9.98
N VAL A 258 -5.38 -2.91 -9.23
CA VAL A 258 -5.15 -1.51 -9.68
C VAL A 258 -3.69 -1.04 -9.42
N PHE A 259 -2.94 -1.76 -8.59
CA PHE A 259 -1.63 -1.31 -8.12
C PHE A 259 -0.63 -0.96 -9.25
N PRO A 260 -0.49 -1.74 -10.33
CA PRO A 260 0.37 -1.37 -11.44
C PRO A 260 0.08 0.00 -12.03
N TRP A 261 -1.20 0.33 -12.19
CA TRP A 261 -1.64 1.63 -12.69
C TRP A 261 -1.37 2.76 -11.69
N VAL A 262 -1.50 2.48 -10.39
CA VAL A 262 -1.13 3.43 -9.33
C VAL A 262 0.36 3.75 -9.45
N MET A 263 1.23 2.73 -9.53
CA MET A 263 2.68 2.95 -9.59
C MET A 263 3.12 3.68 -10.87
N ILE A 264 2.55 3.35 -12.02
CA ILE A 264 2.80 4.08 -13.28
C ILE A 264 2.41 5.55 -13.12
N GLY A 265 1.22 5.82 -12.54
CA GLY A 265 0.68 7.17 -12.39
C GLY A 265 1.46 8.02 -11.37
N VAL A 266 1.69 7.49 -10.16
CA VAL A 266 2.36 8.27 -9.10
C VAL A 266 3.84 8.52 -9.38
N THR A 267 4.51 7.63 -10.12
CA THR A 267 5.93 7.79 -10.48
C THR A 267 6.17 8.96 -11.44
N LEU A 268 5.13 9.48 -12.10
CA LEU A 268 5.25 10.71 -12.91
C LEU A 268 5.75 11.91 -12.10
N ILE A 269 5.60 11.92 -10.77
CA ILE A 269 6.05 13.02 -9.91
C ILE A 269 7.55 13.32 -10.03
N PHE A 270 8.35 12.33 -10.44
CA PHE A 270 9.78 12.50 -10.62
C PHE A 270 10.12 13.39 -11.84
N PHE A 271 9.21 13.57 -12.81
CA PHE A 271 9.49 14.38 -13.99
C PHE A 271 9.60 15.87 -13.66
N SER A 272 10.29 16.60 -14.57
CA SER A 272 10.51 18.04 -14.40
C SER A 272 9.20 18.84 -14.46
N ALA A 273 9.20 19.99 -13.82
CA ALA A 273 8.07 20.93 -13.90
C ALA A 273 7.69 21.28 -15.34
N ASP A 274 8.70 21.52 -16.21
CA ASP A 274 8.46 21.85 -17.63
C ASP A 274 7.78 20.73 -18.39
N TRP A 275 8.07 19.43 -18.03
CA TRP A 275 7.41 18.29 -18.63
C TRP A 275 5.92 18.29 -18.29
N HIS A 276 5.61 18.45 -17.01
CA HIS A 276 4.22 18.55 -16.51
C HIS A 276 3.49 19.76 -17.09
N GLU A 277 4.15 20.93 -17.13
CA GLU A 277 3.56 22.15 -17.69
C GLU A 277 3.18 21.95 -19.16
N ARG A 278 4.07 21.35 -19.99
CA ARG A 278 3.74 21.02 -21.37
C ARG A 278 2.55 20.08 -21.47
N GLY A 279 2.44 19.10 -20.58
CA GLY A 279 1.28 18.20 -20.47
C GLY A 279 0.00 18.98 -20.19
N TRP A 280 -0.01 19.84 -19.17
CA TRP A 280 -1.14 20.68 -18.82
C TRP A 280 -1.55 21.62 -19.96
N ARG A 281 -0.61 22.23 -20.65
CA ARG A 281 -0.89 23.11 -21.81
C ARG A 281 -1.55 22.33 -22.95
N ARG A 282 -1.14 21.09 -23.23
CA ARG A 282 -1.77 20.22 -24.24
C ARG A 282 -3.20 19.84 -23.85
N VAL A 283 -3.40 19.38 -22.62
CA VAL A 283 -4.75 19.02 -22.11
C VAL A 283 -5.67 20.22 -22.18
N TYR A 284 -5.22 21.40 -21.73
CA TYR A 284 -6.00 22.62 -21.81
C TYR A 284 -6.34 23.01 -23.26
N GLY A 285 -5.39 22.90 -24.18
CA GLY A 285 -5.62 23.14 -25.60
C GLY A 285 -6.69 22.24 -26.19
N LEU A 286 -6.63 20.93 -25.89
CA LEU A 286 -7.64 19.94 -26.29
C LEU A 286 -9.02 20.26 -25.67
N CYS A 287 -9.06 20.56 -24.38
CA CYS A 287 -10.31 20.94 -23.71
C CYS A 287 -10.89 22.24 -24.29
N LYS A 288 -10.06 23.23 -24.62
CA LYS A 288 -10.52 24.47 -25.24
C LYS A 288 -11.13 24.22 -26.61
N THR A 289 -10.55 23.34 -27.42
CA THR A 289 -11.07 22.97 -28.75
C THR A 289 -12.40 22.23 -28.63
N VAL A 290 -12.55 21.31 -27.69
CA VAL A 290 -13.79 20.58 -27.41
C VAL A 290 -14.81 21.50 -26.76
N TRP A 291 -14.40 22.38 -25.83
CA TRP A 291 -15.29 23.24 -25.04
C TRP A 291 -15.74 24.47 -25.83
N SER A 292 -14.93 25.00 -26.75
CA SER A 292 -15.30 26.12 -27.62
C SER A 292 -16.39 25.76 -28.61
N SER A 293 -16.60 24.48 -28.87
CA SER A 293 -17.78 23.99 -29.60
C SER A 293 -19.04 23.91 -28.74
N LEU A 294 -18.90 23.88 -27.39
CA LEU A 294 -20.01 23.71 -26.45
C LEU A 294 -20.37 24.99 -25.66
N ILE A 295 -19.40 25.88 -25.38
CA ILE A 295 -19.65 27.10 -24.56
C ILE A 295 -18.84 28.28 -25.08
N ARG A 296 -19.48 29.21 -25.78
CA ARG A 296 -18.93 30.51 -26.24
C ARG A 296 -18.79 31.58 -25.16
N VAL A 297 -18.86 31.26 -23.91
CA VAL A 297 -18.93 32.26 -22.83
C VAL A 297 -17.99 31.84 -21.67
N TYR A 298 -16.72 32.03 -21.76
CA TYR A 298 -15.79 32.22 -20.61
C TYR A 298 -14.34 32.09 -21.03
N THR A 299 -13.83 32.94 -21.91
CA THR A 299 -12.38 33.00 -22.17
C THR A 299 -11.93 34.39 -22.55
N SER A 300 -11.61 35.20 -21.60
CA SER A 300 -10.49 36.11 -21.70
C SER A 300 -9.93 36.31 -20.28
N ASP A 301 -8.65 36.23 -20.14
CA ASP A 301 -7.85 36.60 -18.96
C ASP A 301 -7.35 35.53 -18.00
N SER A 302 -6.72 34.43 -18.48
CA SER A 302 -5.85 33.78 -17.48
C SER A 302 -4.64 32.96 -17.97
N MET A 303 -4.34 32.95 -19.27
CA MET A 303 -3.06 32.45 -19.75
C MET A 303 -2.29 33.47 -20.60
N GLY A 304 -2.45 34.74 -20.32
CA GLY A 304 -1.60 35.79 -20.88
C GLY A 304 -0.20 35.69 -20.31
N ASN A 305 0.77 35.31 -21.15
CA ASN A 305 2.22 35.58 -21.05
C ASN A 305 2.83 35.94 -19.67
N GLN A 306 2.54 35.18 -18.64
CA GLN A 306 3.42 35.15 -17.48
C GLN A 306 4.47 34.03 -17.71
N THR A 307 5.46 34.34 -18.59
CA THR A 307 6.79 33.74 -18.48
C THR A 307 7.23 33.89 -17.02
N VAL A 308 7.74 32.83 -16.44
CA VAL A 308 8.37 32.81 -15.10
C VAL A 308 9.67 33.64 -15.18
N ASN A 309 9.51 34.93 -15.44
CA ASN A 309 10.55 35.96 -15.43
C ASN A 309 10.23 37.02 -14.39
N ASP A 310 9.64 36.59 -13.27
CA ASP A 310 9.53 37.49 -12.14
C ASP A 310 10.70 37.20 -11.19
N LYS A 311 11.48 38.25 -10.96
CA LYS A 311 12.70 38.27 -10.17
C LYS A 311 12.48 37.48 -8.88
N ARG A 312 13.32 36.44 -8.70
CA ARG A 312 13.46 35.69 -7.45
C ARG A 312 13.78 36.61 -6.31
N THR A 313 12.79 37.24 -5.74
CA THR A 313 12.88 37.64 -4.34
C THR A 313 12.74 36.36 -3.54
N THR A 314 13.86 35.76 -3.15
CA THR A 314 13.89 34.73 -2.13
C THR A 314 13.21 35.30 -0.89
N PRO A 315 12.01 34.83 -0.51
CA PRO A 315 11.47 35.22 0.79
C PRO A 315 12.41 34.60 1.83
N ASN A 316 13.01 35.44 2.68
CA ASN A 316 13.67 34.99 3.89
C ASN A 316 12.60 34.33 4.78
N TYR A 317 12.35 33.02 4.58
CA TYR A 317 11.52 32.24 5.49
C TYR A 317 12.29 32.10 6.81
N LYS A 318 11.97 32.97 7.79
CA LYS A 318 12.16 32.61 9.19
C LYS A 318 11.37 31.32 9.40
N LEU A 319 12.05 30.21 9.72
CA LEU A 319 11.38 28.97 10.10
C LEU A 319 10.37 29.29 11.21
N SER A 320 9.08 29.21 10.90
CA SER A 320 8.02 29.40 11.88
C SER A 320 7.88 28.12 12.70
N THR A 321 7.31 28.18 13.89
CA THR A 321 7.04 27.03 14.77
C THR A 321 6.25 25.94 14.05
N ILE A 322 5.37 26.30 13.13
CA ILE A 322 4.57 25.38 12.28
C ILE A 322 5.48 24.57 11.35
N ASN A 323 6.56 25.16 10.82
CA ASN A 323 7.50 24.46 9.94
C ASN A 323 8.31 23.40 10.69
N TYR A 324 8.67 23.66 11.96
CA TYR A 324 9.38 22.66 12.79
C TYR A 324 8.48 21.48 13.13
N GLY A 325 7.22 21.70 13.50
CA GLY A 325 6.25 20.64 13.76
C GLY A 325 6.03 19.75 12.54
N LEU A 326 5.88 20.33 11.35
CA LEU A 326 5.74 19.59 10.11
C LEU A 326 7.02 18.80 9.78
N LEU A 327 8.19 19.40 9.91
CA LEU A 327 9.46 18.71 9.67
C LEU A 327 9.69 17.57 10.65
N SER A 328 9.30 17.74 11.93
CA SER A 328 9.36 16.68 12.94
C SER A 328 8.41 15.51 12.59
N LEU A 329 7.18 15.83 12.13
CA LEU A 329 6.21 14.82 11.68
C LEU A 329 6.73 14.04 10.47
N LEU A 330 7.32 14.73 9.48
CA LEU A 330 7.93 14.07 8.32
C LEU A 330 9.16 13.25 8.72
N ALA A 331 10.00 13.76 9.63
CA ALA A 331 11.15 13.01 10.15
C ALA A 331 10.70 11.72 10.86
N LEU A 332 9.67 11.81 11.72
CA LEU A 332 9.07 10.65 12.37
C LEU A 332 8.52 9.66 11.34
N HIS A 333 7.75 10.15 10.36
CA HIS A 333 7.21 9.31 9.28
C HIS A 333 8.31 8.53 8.57
N PHE A 334 9.36 9.21 8.07
CA PHE A 334 10.42 8.54 7.35
C PHE A 334 11.28 7.65 8.23
N THR A 335 11.50 8.00 9.50
CA THR A 335 12.16 7.11 10.47
C THR A 335 11.37 5.82 10.63
N LEU A 336 10.05 5.89 10.79
CA LEU A 336 9.21 4.68 10.86
C LEU A 336 9.26 3.88 9.55
N GLN A 337 9.22 4.54 8.39
CA GLN A 337 9.30 3.87 7.08
C GLN A 337 10.64 3.16 6.85
N LEU A 338 11.71 3.59 7.50
CA LEU A 338 13.02 2.93 7.45
C LEU A 338 13.17 1.82 8.51
N LEU A 339 12.62 2.00 9.72
CA LEU A 339 12.80 1.07 10.83
C LEU A 339 11.80 -0.10 10.80
N VAL A 340 10.53 0.16 10.45
CA VAL A 340 9.48 -0.88 10.44
C VAL A 340 9.82 -2.06 9.52
N PRO A 341 10.37 -1.89 8.30
CA PRO A 341 10.80 -3.01 7.47
C PRO A 341 11.93 -3.86 8.07
N LEU A 342 12.73 -3.30 8.96
CA LEU A 342 13.88 -3.96 9.59
C LEU A 342 13.51 -4.69 10.90
N ARG A 343 12.29 -4.52 11.41
CA ARG A 343 11.89 -5.08 12.72
C ARG A 343 11.94 -6.60 12.82
N HIS A 344 11.90 -7.31 11.68
CA HIS A 344 12.04 -8.77 11.65
C HIS A 344 13.41 -9.25 12.16
N HIS A 345 14.44 -8.42 12.12
CA HIS A 345 15.75 -8.72 12.71
C HIS A 345 15.74 -8.74 14.26
N LEU A 346 14.64 -8.34 14.88
CA LEU A 346 14.45 -8.43 16.34
C LEU A 346 13.98 -9.82 16.79
N SER A 347 13.73 -10.74 15.85
CA SER A 347 13.31 -12.12 16.10
C SER A 347 14.25 -13.08 15.36
N ASP A 348 14.57 -14.20 16.00
CA ASP A 348 15.35 -15.28 15.38
C ASP A 348 14.50 -16.22 14.51
N ASP A 349 13.20 -15.97 14.41
CA ASP A 349 12.25 -16.79 13.65
C ASP A 349 12.49 -16.68 12.13
N ASN A 350 12.23 -17.76 11.40
CA ASN A 350 12.14 -17.67 9.94
C ASN A 350 10.96 -16.78 9.56
N LEU A 351 11.25 -15.61 9.00
CA LEU A 351 10.29 -14.59 8.65
C LEU A 351 9.20 -15.06 7.68
N TYR A 352 9.57 -15.89 6.69
CA TYR A 352 8.63 -16.38 5.68
C TYR A 352 7.74 -17.49 6.23
N TRP A 353 8.20 -18.19 7.27
CA TRP A 353 7.45 -19.24 7.94
C TRP A 353 6.48 -18.66 8.96
N THR A 354 6.97 -17.84 9.89
CA THR A 354 6.18 -17.29 11.00
C THR A 354 5.41 -16.01 10.64
N GLU A 355 5.81 -15.33 9.57
CA GLU A 355 5.32 -14.00 9.16
C GLU A 355 5.49 -12.91 10.24
N ASN A 356 6.41 -13.14 11.18
CA ASN A 356 6.72 -12.15 12.21
C ASN A 356 7.45 -10.94 11.61
N GLY A 357 6.78 -9.78 11.61
CA GLY A 357 7.30 -8.57 10.95
C GLY A 357 7.10 -8.50 9.44
N TYR A 358 6.27 -9.37 8.85
CA TYR A 358 6.03 -9.40 7.40
C TYR A 358 5.14 -8.24 6.91
N ARG A 359 3.99 -7.98 7.55
CA ARG A 359 3.08 -6.87 7.16
C ARG A 359 3.74 -5.51 7.40
N PHE A 360 3.38 -4.50 6.63
CA PHE A 360 3.92 -3.12 6.69
C PHE A 360 5.44 -3.00 6.43
N SER A 361 6.04 -3.98 5.75
CA SER A 361 7.50 -4.07 5.55
C SER A 361 7.92 -4.15 4.09
N TRP A 362 7.06 -3.73 3.17
CA TRP A 362 7.30 -3.70 1.71
C TRP A 362 7.66 -5.07 1.10
N ARG A 363 7.21 -6.15 1.74
CA ARG A 363 7.41 -7.52 1.26
C ARG A 363 6.32 -7.87 0.26
N VAL A 364 6.59 -7.53 -1.00
CA VAL A 364 5.61 -7.66 -2.09
C VAL A 364 5.94 -8.89 -2.92
N MET A 365 5.02 -9.84 -3.03
CA MET A 365 5.15 -11.04 -3.87
C MET A 365 6.49 -11.75 -3.63
N LEU A 366 6.74 -12.22 -2.41
CA LEU A 366 8.02 -12.81 -2.01
C LEU A 366 7.97 -14.29 -1.70
N MET A 367 6.79 -14.81 -1.44
CA MET A 367 6.61 -16.22 -1.10
C MET A 367 5.27 -16.74 -1.61
N GLU A 368 5.23 -18.02 -1.87
CA GLU A 368 4.02 -18.81 -2.04
C GLU A 368 3.89 -19.71 -0.82
N LYS A 369 2.79 -19.61 -0.11
CA LYS A 369 2.55 -20.43 1.07
C LYS A 369 1.18 -21.06 0.97
N THR A 370 1.15 -22.38 0.99
CA THR A 370 -0.09 -23.16 0.96
C THR A 370 -0.18 -24.00 2.23
N GLY A 371 -1.37 -24.36 2.65
CA GLY A 371 -1.52 -25.10 3.90
C GLY A 371 -2.84 -25.81 4.04
N TYR A 372 -2.90 -26.60 5.10
CA TYR A 372 -4.10 -27.25 5.64
C TYR A 372 -4.20 -26.90 7.11
N LEU A 373 -5.42 -26.70 7.59
CA LEU A 373 -5.72 -26.39 8.97
C LEU A 373 -7.07 -26.98 9.36
N GLU A 374 -7.07 -27.71 10.47
CA GLU A 374 -8.26 -28.23 11.14
C GLU A 374 -8.17 -27.95 12.62
N PHE A 375 -9.22 -27.37 13.21
CA PHE A 375 -9.29 -27.18 14.66
C PHE A 375 -10.00 -28.34 15.32
N ARG A 376 -9.41 -28.81 16.42
CA ARG A 376 -10.00 -29.80 17.32
C ARG A 376 -10.30 -29.13 18.68
N VAL A 377 -11.51 -29.33 19.16
CA VAL A 377 -11.91 -28.90 20.52
C VAL A 377 -12.03 -30.12 21.40
N ARG A 378 -11.45 -30.02 22.61
CA ARG A 378 -11.60 -31.01 23.67
C ARG A 378 -12.42 -30.41 24.80
N ASN A 379 -13.57 -30.98 25.09
CA ASN A 379 -14.37 -30.59 26.22
C ASN A 379 -13.67 -31.00 27.53
N ILE A 380 -13.38 -30.04 28.40
CA ILE A 380 -12.61 -30.27 29.64
C ILE A 380 -13.33 -31.22 30.59
N ALA A 381 -14.67 -31.16 30.70
CA ALA A 381 -15.45 -31.97 31.61
C ALA A 381 -15.62 -33.42 31.10
N THR A 382 -15.83 -33.64 29.80
CA THR A 382 -16.15 -34.95 29.22
C THR A 382 -14.98 -35.61 28.55
N GLN A 383 -13.89 -34.90 28.33
CA GLN A 383 -12.69 -35.34 27.57
C GLN A 383 -12.99 -35.75 26.11
N LYS A 384 -14.18 -35.47 25.61
CA LYS A 384 -14.54 -35.75 24.22
C LYS A 384 -13.93 -34.70 23.30
N GLU A 385 -13.37 -35.18 22.19
CA GLU A 385 -12.86 -34.35 21.11
C GLU A 385 -13.86 -34.29 19.96
N SER A 386 -13.90 -33.11 19.29
CA SER A 386 -14.68 -32.91 18.08
C SER A 386 -13.94 -31.94 17.15
N ILE A 387 -14.18 -32.10 15.85
CA ILE A 387 -13.64 -31.24 14.81
C ILE A 387 -14.57 -30.03 14.67
N VAL A 388 -13.97 -28.85 14.52
CA VAL A 388 -14.68 -27.58 14.32
C VAL A 388 -14.91 -27.34 12.83
N GLN A 389 -16.15 -27.07 12.47
CA GLN A 389 -16.49 -26.65 11.11
C GLN A 389 -16.14 -25.16 10.95
N THR A 390 -14.96 -24.85 10.41
CA THR A 390 -14.47 -23.49 10.27
C THR A 390 -15.36 -22.58 9.40
N GLY A 391 -16.15 -23.18 8.50
CA GLY A 391 -17.15 -22.47 7.68
C GLY A 391 -18.30 -21.83 8.47
N GLU A 392 -18.52 -22.24 9.74
CA GLU A 392 -19.50 -21.61 10.62
C GLU A 392 -19.02 -20.24 11.14
N TYR A 393 -17.69 -20.03 11.18
CA TYR A 393 -17.06 -18.80 11.71
C TYR A 393 -16.50 -17.89 10.64
N PHE A 394 -15.97 -18.47 9.55
CA PHE A 394 -15.16 -17.74 8.58
C PHE A 394 -15.68 -17.92 7.15
N SER A 395 -15.66 -16.83 6.38
CA SER A 395 -15.92 -16.89 4.94
C SER A 395 -14.87 -17.75 4.21
N ALA A 396 -15.20 -18.28 3.04
CA ALA A 396 -14.26 -19.06 2.24
C ALA A 396 -12.97 -18.30 1.90
N PHE A 397 -13.05 -16.96 1.76
CA PHE A 397 -11.88 -16.12 1.57
C PHE A 397 -11.00 -16.09 2.83
N GLN A 398 -11.59 -15.86 4.00
CA GLN A 398 -10.88 -15.85 5.27
C GLN A 398 -10.24 -17.20 5.58
N GLN A 399 -10.93 -18.30 5.33
CA GLN A 399 -10.39 -19.65 5.53
C GLN A 399 -9.12 -19.86 4.71
N ARG A 400 -9.08 -19.43 3.43
CA ARG A 400 -7.88 -19.54 2.60
C ARG A 400 -6.71 -18.72 3.11
N GLN A 401 -6.97 -17.56 3.75
CA GLN A 401 -5.91 -16.70 4.29
C GLN A 401 -5.38 -17.22 5.63
N LEU A 402 -6.26 -17.65 6.51
CA LEU A 402 -5.88 -18.04 7.88
C LEU A 402 -5.02 -19.31 7.95
N VAL A 403 -5.15 -20.24 7.00
CA VAL A 403 -4.45 -21.54 7.06
C VAL A 403 -2.92 -21.43 7.09
N THR A 404 -2.38 -20.34 6.64
CA THR A 404 -0.93 -20.11 6.56
C THR A 404 -0.44 -18.94 7.44
N GLN A 405 -1.32 -18.31 8.19
CA GLN A 405 -1.00 -17.10 8.97
C GLN A 405 -1.15 -17.35 10.48
N PRO A 406 -0.03 -17.49 11.22
CA PRO A 406 -0.05 -17.90 12.63
C PRO A 406 -0.92 -17.02 13.53
N ASP A 407 -0.85 -15.70 13.36
CA ASP A 407 -1.61 -14.77 14.18
C ASP A 407 -3.14 -14.89 13.97
N MET A 408 -3.57 -15.29 12.76
CA MET A 408 -4.98 -15.56 12.49
C MET A 408 -5.39 -16.94 13.04
N ILE A 409 -4.52 -17.95 12.95
CA ILE A 409 -4.77 -19.27 13.57
C ILE A 409 -5.02 -19.10 15.07
N LEU A 410 -4.17 -18.33 15.75
CA LEU A 410 -4.32 -18.08 17.18
C LEU A 410 -5.60 -17.30 17.52
N GLN A 411 -5.93 -16.28 16.73
CA GLN A 411 -7.19 -15.53 16.90
C GLN A 411 -8.41 -16.43 16.69
N SER A 412 -8.35 -17.34 15.69
CA SER A 412 -9.41 -18.31 15.43
C SER A 412 -9.62 -19.25 16.62
N ALA A 413 -8.54 -19.79 17.19
CA ALA A 413 -8.63 -20.66 18.35
C ALA A 413 -9.25 -19.97 19.56
N ASN A 414 -8.87 -18.71 19.81
CA ASN A 414 -9.47 -17.92 20.91
C ASN A 414 -10.95 -17.61 20.65
N LEU A 415 -11.34 -17.31 19.40
CA LEU A 415 -12.74 -17.10 19.03
C LEU A 415 -13.57 -18.36 19.27
N ILE A 416 -13.07 -19.54 18.82
CA ILE A 416 -13.74 -20.83 19.00
C ILE A 416 -13.92 -21.12 20.49
N ALA A 417 -12.86 -20.98 21.29
CA ALA A 417 -12.95 -21.21 22.74
C ALA A 417 -14.00 -20.30 23.41
N LYS A 418 -14.03 -19.02 23.04
CA LYS A 418 -15.00 -18.06 23.55
C LYS A 418 -16.44 -18.39 23.15
N ASP A 419 -16.65 -18.90 21.93
CA ASP A 419 -17.99 -19.33 21.49
C ASP A 419 -18.50 -20.52 22.30
N TYR A 420 -17.64 -21.53 22.56
CA TYR A 420 -17.99 -22.65 23.43
C TYR A 420 -18.23 -22.22 24.87
N GLU A 421 -17.43 -21.29 25.42
CA GLU A 421 -17.64 -20.70 26.74
C GLU A 421 -19.00 -20.02 26.85
N ASN A 422 -19.41 -19.23 25.84
CA ASN A 422 -20.71 -18.59 25.76
C ASN A 422 -21.88 -19.60 25.78
N ARG A 423 -21.63 -20.85 25.32
CA ARG A 423 -22.58 -21.98 25.39
C ARG A 423 -22.48 -22.75 26.73
N GLY A 424 -21.68 -22.28 27.69
CA GLY A 424 -21.46 -22.90 28.99
C GLY A 424 -20.53 -24.12 28.94
N ILE A 425 -19.74 -24.30 27.88
CA ILE A 425 -18.84 -25.41 27.67
C ILE A 425 -17.39 -24.92 27.72
N GLN A 426 -16.61 -25.39 28.67
CA GLN A 426 -15.19 -25.12 28.71
C GLN A 426 -14.42 -26.09 27.82
N VAL A 427 -13.58 -25.56 26.93
CA VAL A 427 -12.83 -26.35 25.96
C VAL A 427 -11.35 -25.95 25.89
N GLU A 428 -10.53 -26.90 25.49
CA GLU A 428 -9.19 -26.68 24.95
C GLU A 428 -9.30 -26.70 23.43
N VAL A 429 -8.49 -25.89 22.75
CA VAL A 429 -8.50 -25.80 21.28
C VAL A 429 -7.11 -26.14 20.74
N TYR A 430 -7.05 -27.15 19.91
CA TYR A 430 -5.85 -27.62 19.24
C TYR A 430 -5.97 -27.43 17.73
N ALA A 431 -4.84 -27.43 17.02
CA ALA A 431 -4.84 -27.31 15.57
C ALA A 431 -3.96 -28.39 14.92
N ASP A 432 -4.52 -29.12 13.97
CA ASP A 432 -3.76 -29.95 13.04
C ASP A 432 -3.47 -29.11 11.80
N SER A 433 -2.23 -28.67 11.67
CA SER A 433 -1.84 -27.70 10.65
C SER A 433 -0.55 -28.11 9.97
N PHE A 434 -0.58 -28.06 8.63
CA PHE A 434 0.56 -28.30 7.77
C PHE A 434 0.69 -27.16 6.78
N ALA A 435 1.91 -26.73 6.50
CA ALA A 435 2.19 -25.71 5.51
C ALA A 435 3.34 -26.11 4.58
N SER A 436 3.32 -25.57 3.39
CA SER A 436 4.38 -25.63 2.39
C SER A 436 4.81 -24.20 2.07
N LEU A 437 6.10 -23.96 2.01
CA LEU A 437 6.69 -22.70 1.58
C LEU A 437 7.38 -22.89 0.24
N ASN A 438 7.09 -22.02 -0.73
CA ASN A 438 7.73 -21.99 -2.05
C ASN A 438 7.74 -23.32 -2.80
N GLY A 439 6.68 -24.14 -2.62
CA GLY A 439 6.53 -25.44 -3.30
C GLY A 439 7.30 -26.59 -2.67
N GLU A 440 7.89 -26.39 -1.50
CA GLU A 440 8.48 -27.49 -0.74
C GLU A 440 7.42 -28.47 -0.21
N LYS A 441 7.88 -29.59 0.36
CA LYS A 441 6.98 -30.57 0.97
C LYS A 441 6.24 -29.94 2.15
N HIS A 442 4.97 -30.30 2.31
CA HIS A 442 4.19 -29.91 3.48
C HIS A 442 4.84 -30.46 4.76
N ARG A 443 4.97 -29.57 5.76
CA ARG A 443 5.52 -29.86 7.09
C ARG A 443 4.52 -29.47 8.16
N PRO A 444 4.55 -30.07 9.35
CA PRO A 444 3.77 -29.57 10.48
C PRO A 444 4.05 -28.07 10.70
N PHE A 445 2.99 -27.28 10.84
CA PHE A 445 3.10 -25.83 10.97
C PHE A 445 2.84 -25.36 12.41
N VAL A 446 1.81 -25.92 13.03
CA VAL A 446 1.46 -25.66 14.43
C VAL A 446 1.73 -26.95 15.23
N ASN A 447 2.23 -26.80 16.46
CA ASN A 447 2.39 -27.94 17.37
C ASN A 447 1.01 -28.45 17.79
N PRO A 448 0.61 -29.69 17.40
CA PRO A 448 -0.75 -30.20 17.61
C PRO A 448 -1.08 -30.52 19.07
N THR A 449 -0.09 -30.44 19.98
CA THR A 449 -0.28 -30.73 21.41
C THR A 449 -0.47 -29.48 22.26
N VAL A 450 -0.32 -28.28 21.66
CA VAL A 450 -0.46 -27.02 22.36
C VAL A 450 -1.92 -26.56 22.35
N ASN A 451 -2.47 -26.31 23.53
CA ASN A 451 -3.77 -25.65 23.66
C ASN A 451 -3.66 -24.18 23.28
N LEU A 452 -4.05 -23.83 22.04
CA LEU A 452 -3.96 -22.48 21.51
C LEU A 452 -4.87 -21.49 22.25
N ALA A 453 -5.97 -21.94 22.83
CA ALA A 453 -6.88 -21.06 23.59
C ALA A 453 -6.27 -20.57 24.91
N SER A 454 -5.20 -21.18 25.41
CA SER A 454 -4.47 -20.72 26.60
C SER A 454 -3.41 -19.64 26.28
N LEU A 455 -3.13 -19.41 25.00
CA LEU A 455 -2.09 -18.49 24.56
C LEU A 455 -2.63 -17.08 24.34
N LYS A 456 -1.79 -16.08 24.64
CA LYS A 456 -2.08 -14.67 24.31
C LYS A 456 -1.48 -14.31 22.94
N ILE A 457 -2.11 -13.39 22.23
CA ILE A 457 -1.71 -12.96 20.87
C ILE A 457 -0.30 -12.32 20.86
N ASP A 458 0.18 -11.79 21.96
CA ASP A 458 1.46 -11.13 22.13
C ASP A 458 2.59 -12.04 22.64
N GLN A 459 2.30 -13.31 22.90
CA GLN A 459 3.30 -14.29 23.37
C GLN A 459 4.29 -14.70 22.27
N LYS A 460 5.46 -15.23 22.71
CA LYS A 460 6.40 -15.89 21.81
C LYS A 460 5.69 -16.97 21.00
N ARG A 461 6.10 -17.09 19.74
CA ARG A 461 5.49 -18.04 18.79
C ARG A 461 6.13 -19.42 18.84
N ASP A 462 6.53 -19.91 20.02
CA ASP A 462 7.11 -21.23 20.29
C ASP A 462 6.14 -22.40 20.04
N TRP A 463 4.87 -22.11 19.87
CA TRP A 463 3.83 -23.05 19.42
C TRP A 463 3.86 -23.31 17.90
N ILE A 464 4.62 -22.53 17.12
CA ILE A 464 4.88 -22.77 15.71
C ILE A 464 6.08 -23.73 15.61
N VAL A 465 5.91 -24.79 14.82
CA VAL A 465 7.01 -25.72 14.53
C VAL A 465 8.10 -25.00 13.75
N GLN A 466 9.35 -25.12 14.17
CA GLN A 466 10.47 -24.48 13.50
C GLN A 466 10.61 -24.96 12.05
N TYR A 467 11.05 -24.08 11.21
CA TYR A 467 11.36 -24.36 9.80
C TYR A 467 12.85 -24.67 9.69
N ASP A 468 13.16 -25.98 9.60
CA ASP A 468 14.55 -26.49 9.46
C ASP A 468 14.93 -26.60 8.00
#